data_a75c6f8cc3efa7a139faf575fbc7763f
#
_entry.id   a75c6f8cc3efa7a139faf575fbc7763f
#
_cell.length_a   1.000
_cell.length_b   1.000
_cell.length_c   1.000
_cell.angle_alpha   90.00
_cell.angle_beta   90.00
_cell.angle_gamma   90.00
#
_symmetry.space_group_name_H-M   'P 1'
#
loop_
_entity.id
_entity.type
_entity.pdbx_description
1 polymer ?
#
loop_
_entity_poly.entity_id
_entity_poly.type
_entity_poly.pdbx_seq_one_letter_code
_entity_poly.pdbx_strand_id
1 'polypeptide(L)'
;YTTLWYVLVTFAKLTAPYTPFIAEQMYLNLVPAFFKDAPESVHLCDFPVYDASMVDEELEAGMETVLDIVNLGRAARNVGNVKNRQPLSEMYVVIARDVKLDEGLKTIALDELNIKEFKSF
;
A
#
# COMPACT_ATOMS: atom_id res chain seq x y z
N TYR A 1 -7.13 -4.20 -8.75
CA TYR A 1 -6.99 -5.64 -8.40
C TYR A 1 -5.73 -6.27 -9.00
N THR A 2 -5.29 -5.90 -10.20
CA THR A 2 -4.11 -6.48 -10.88
C THR A 2 -2.82 -6.29 -10.07
N THR A 3 -2.59 -5.09 -9.54
CA THR A 3 -1.42 -4.78 -8.70
C THR A 3 -1.40 -5.65 -7.44
N LEU A 4 -2.54 -5.76 -6.75
CA LEU A 4 -2.65 -6.60 -5.56
C LEU A 4 -2.38 -8.07 -5.87
N TRP A 5 -2.93 -8.58 -6.98
CA TRP A 5 -2.68 -9.95 -7.43
C TRP A 5 -1.18 -10.19 -7.69
N TYR A 6 -0.54 -9.26 -8.42
CA TYR A 6 0.89 -9.34 -8.70
C TYR A 6 1.74 -9.36 -7.43
N VAL A 7 1.43 -8.46 -6.48
CA VAL A 7 2.12 -8.41 -5.18
C VAL A 7 1.95 -9.71 -4.41
N LEU A 8 0.73 -10.26 -4.33
CA LEU A 8 0.46 -11.48 -3.59
C LEU A 8 1.15 -12.72 -4.22
N VAL A 9 1.16 -12.82 -5.55
CA VAL A 9 1.85 -13.93 -6.25
C VAL A 9 3.37 -13.81 -6.06
N THR A 10 3.92 -12.60 -6.19
CA THR A 10 5.34 -12.35 -5.95
C THR A 10 5.72 -12.67 -4.51
N PHE A 11 4.89 -12.26 -3.55
CA PHE A 11 5.08 -12.55 -2.13
C PHE A 11 5.06 -14.06 -1.85
N ALA A 12 4.12 -14.80 -2.45
CA ALA A 12 4.07 -16.25 -2.33
C ALA A 12 5.37 -16.91 -2.83
N LYS A 13 5.89 -16.47 -3.98
CA LYS A 13 7.16 -16.96 -4.52
C LYS A 13 8.36 -16.63 -3.62
N LEU A 14 8.43 -15.41 -3.08
CA LEU A 14 9.49 -14.96 -2.18
C LEU A 14 9.50 -15.72 -0.86
N THR A 15 8.32 -16.04 -0.32
CA THR A 15 8.18 -16.71 0.97
C THR A 15 8.20 -18.23 0.90
N ALA A 16 8.07 -18.81 -0.29
CA ALA A 16 8.03 -20.26 -0.48
C ALA A 16 9.20 -21.03 0.18
N PRO A 17 10.47 -20.55 0.17
CA PRO A 17 11.56 -21.24 0.84
C PRO A 17 11.44 -21.25 2.38
N TYR A 18 10.71 -20.33 2.97
CA TYR A 18 10.58 -20.16 4.42
C TYR A 18 9.27 -20.72 4.97
N THR A 19 8.19 -20.58 4.20
CA THR A 19 6.83 -21.00 4.59
C THR A 19 6.17 -21.80 3.46
N PRO A 20 6.68 -23.01 3.13
CA PRO A 20 6.31 -23.73 1.91
C PRO A 20 4.82 -24.02 1.82
N PHE A 21 4.17 -24.46 2.90
CA PHE A 21 2.76 -24.86 2.85
C PHE A 21 1.80 -23.69 2.63
N ILE A 22 2.02 -22.55 3.31
CA ILE A 22 1.16 -21.39 3.14
C ILE A 22 1.40 -20.70 1.80
N ALA A 23 2.66 -20.62 1.35
CA ALA A 23 3.01 -20.07 0.05
C ALA A 23 2.39 -20.89 -1.10
N GLU A 24 2.43 -22.22 -1.00
CA GLU A 24 1.77 -23.11 -1.95
C GLU A 24 0.25 -22.88 -1.98
N GLN A 25 -0.40 -22.83 -0.82
CA GLN A 25 -1.83 -22.59 -0.75
C GLN A 25 -2.25 -21.25 -1.35
N MET A 26 -1.45 -20.18 -1.09
CA MET A 26 -1.68 -18.86 -1.69
C MET A 26 -1.54 -18.93 -3.21
N TYR A 27 -0.49 -19.55 -3.71
CA TYR A 27 -0.23 -19.67 -5.14
C TYR A 27 -1.33 -20.45 -5.86
N LEU A 28 -1.74 -21.60 -5.32
CA LEU A 28 -2.79 -22.44 -5.90
C LEU A 28 -4.13 -21.70 -6.02
N ASN A 29 -4.45 -20.84 -5.06
CA ASN A 29 -5.66 -20.03 -5.11
C ASN A 29 -5.59 -18.87 -6.11
N LEU A 30 -4.39 -18.34 -6.37
CA LEU A 30 -4.20 -17.10 -7.14
C LEU A 30 -3.81 -17.35 -8.60
N VAL A 31 -3.19 -18.48 -8.94
CA VAL A 31 -2.58 -18.68 -10.26
C VAL A 31 -3.23 -19.83 -11.03
N PRO A 32 -3.15 -21.10 -10.67
CA PRO A 32 -3.69 -22.20 -11.48
C PRO A 32 -5.20 -22.15 -11.67
N ALA A 33 -5.92 -21.52 -10.73
CA ALA A 33 -7.36 -21.30 -10.84
C ALA A 33 -7.75 -20.44 -12.07
N PHE A 34 -6.84 -19.58 -12.54
CA PHE A 34 -7.08 -18.63 -13.63
C PHE A 34 -6.18 -18.84 -14.84
N PHE A 35 -5.00 -19.45 -14.66
CA PHE A 35 -3.97 -19.64 -15.70
C PHE A 35 -3.60 -21.11 -15.81
N LYS A 36 -4.19 -21.82 -16.78
CA LYS A 36 -4.01 -23.26 -16.97
C LYS A 36 -2.60 -23.68 -17.38
N ASP A 37 -1.85 -22.77 -18.00
CA ASP A 37 -0.47 -23.01 -18.47
C ASP A 37 0.59 -22.63 -17.42
N ALA A 38 0.17 -22.17 -16.24
CA ALA A 38 1.08 -21.84 -15.16
C ALA A 38 1.62 -23.11 -14.48
N PRO A 39 2.82 -23.05 -13.86
CA PRO A 39 3.33 -24.15 -13.06
C PRO A 39 2.31 -24.61 -12.01
N GLU A 40 2.19 -25.90 -11.81
CA GLU A 40 1.23 -26.51 -10.88
C GLU A 40 1.56 -26.28 -9.40
N SER A 41 2.76 -25.78 -9.08
CA SER A 41 3.23 -25.48 -7.73
C SER A 41 4.10 -24.23 -7.71
N VAL A 42 4.06 -23.47 -6.60
CA VAL A 42 4.93 -22.31 -6.38
C VAL A 42 6.40 -22.72 -6.39
N HIS A 43 6.70 -23.94 -5.97
CA HIS A 43 8.07 -24.48 -5.89
C HIS A 43 8.67 -24.83 -7.26
N LEU A 44 7.84 -24.85 -8.31
CA LEU A 44 8.28 -25.01 -9.70
C LEU A 44 8.42 -23.68 -10.44
N CYS A 45 8.12 -22.55 -9.77
CA CYS A 45 8.27 -21.23 -10.33
C CYS A 45 9.69 -20.71 -10.15
N ASP A 46 10.13 -19.88 -11.10
CA ASP A 46 11.35 -19.10 -10.92
C ASP A 46 11.22 -18.11 -9.78
N PHE A 47 12.34 -17.89 -9.06
CA PHE A 47 12.41 -16.90 -8.00
C PHE A 47 12.25 -15.50 -8.60
N PRO A 48 11.49 -14.59 -7.95
CA PRO A 48 11.27 -13.24 -8.47
C PRO A 48 12.57 -12.47 -8.66
N VAL A 49 12.67 -11.79 -9.79
CA VAL A 49 13.79 -10.92 -10.12
C VAL A 49 13.36 -9.46 -9.93
N TYR A 50 14.29 -8.64 -9.43
CA TYR A 50 14.06 -7.21 -9.28
C TYR A 50 13.87 -6.53 -10.65
N ASP A 51 12.80 -5.77 -10.78
CA ASP A 51 12.49 -4.98 -11.97
C ASP A 51 12.53 -3.48 -11.62
N ALA A 52 13.61 -2.82 -12.02
CA ALA A 52 13.80 -1.40 -11.78
C ALA A 52 12.77 -0.50 -12.49
N SER A 53 12.12 -0.99 -13.55
CA SER A 53 11.10 -0.23 -14.27
C SER A 53 9.79 -0.04 -13.48
N MET A 54 9.61 -0.83 -12.42
CA MET A 54 8.45 -0.75 -11.53
C MET A 54 8.67 0.17 -10.33
N VAL A 55 9.86 0.73 -10.17
CA VAL A 55 10.19 1.65 -9.08
C VAL A 55 9.91 3.08 -9.51
N ASP A 56 9.09 3.77 -8.74
CA ASP A 56 8.77 5.19 -8.90
C ASP A 56 9.11 5.91 -7.59
N GLU A 57 10.33 6.47 -7.54
CA GLU A 57 10.86 7.11 -6.33
C GLU A 57 10.03 8.33 -5.90
N GLU A 58 9.44 9.07 -6.86
CA GLU A 58 8.60 10.22 -6.56
C GLU A 58 7.29 9.78 -5.90
N LEU A 59 6.66 8.74 -6.44
CA LEU A 59 5.45 8.14 -5.88
C LEU A 59 5.72 7.54 -4.50
N GLU A 60 6.84 6.85 -4.32
CA GLU A 60 7.22 6.25 -3.04
C GLU A 60 7.42 7.31 -1.95
N ALA A 61 8.16 8.39 -2.26
CA ALA A 61 8.35 9.52 -1.36
C ALA A 61 7.02 10.23 -1.02
N GLY A 62 6.14 10.36 -2.02
CA GLY A 62 4.79 10.89 -1.84
C GLY A 62 3.97 10.03 -0.89
N MET A 63 3.95 8.71 -1.08
CA MET A 63 3.23 7.76 -0.22
C MET A 63 3.81 7.70 1.20
N GLU A 64 5.14 7.77 1.37
CA GLU A 64 5.75 7.88 2.69
C GLU A 64 5.24 9.12 3.44
N THR A 65 5.16 10.25 2.74
CA THR A 65 4.62 11.50 3.29
C THR A 65 3.13 11.35 3.67
N VAL A 66 2.33 10.67 2.85
CA VAL A 66 0.91 10.38 3.17
C VAL A 66 0.82 9.51 4.43
N LEU A 67 1.64 8.48 4.57
CA LEU A 67 1.67 7.63 5.76
C LEU A 67 2.01 8.43 7.03
N ASP A 68 2.99 9.33 6.95
CA ASP A 68 3.35 10.22 8.06
C ASP A 68 2.16 11.13 8.44
N ILE A 69 1.49 11.73 7.45
CA ILE A 69 0.31 12.57 7.67
C ILE A 69 -0.82 11.79 8.33
N VAL A 70 -1.09 10.57 7.86
CA VAL A 70 -2.14 9.71 8.43
C VAL A 70 -1.81 9.33 9.88
N ASN A 71 -0.56 8.96 10.15
CA ASN A 71 -0.13 8.62 11.51
C ASN A 71 -0.23 9.79 12.47
N LEU A 72 0.26 10.97 12.07
CA LEU A 72 0.17 12.20 12.86
C LEU A 72 -1.29 12.64 13.03
N GLY A 73 -2.11 12.54 11.98
CA GLY A 73 -3.53 12.87 12.03
C GLY A 73 -4.30 11.97 12.99
N ARG A 74 -4.03 10.66 13.00
CA ARG A 74 -4.60 9.72 13.97
C ARG A 74 -4.14 10.03 15.39
N ALA A 75 -2.86 10.36 15.60
CA ALA A 75 -2.34 10.77 16.89
C ALA A 75 -3.01 12.07 17.39
N ALA A 76 -3.16 13.08 16.53
CA ALA A 76 -3.86 14.33 16.87
C ALA A 76 -5.33 14.08 17.25
N ARG A 77 -6.04 13.19 16.52
CA ARG A 77 -7.41 12.77 16.87
C ARG A 77 -7.48 12.13 18.25
N ASN A 78 -6.53 11.26 18.58
CA ASN A 78 -6.47 10.60 19.89
C ASN A 78 -6.26 11.63 21.01
N VAL A 79 -5.36 12.60 20.83
CA VAL A 79 -5.13 13.68 21.79
C VAL A 79 -6.38 14.56 21.96
N GLY A 80 -7.06 14.87 20.85
CA GLY A 80 -8.30 15.65 20.85
C GLY A 80 -9.55 14.86 21.28
N ASN A 81 -9.44 13.56 21.60
CA ASN A 81 -10.57 12.67 21.92
C ASN A 81 -11.63 12.61 20.80
N VAL A 82 -11.21 12.78 19.54
CA VAL A 82 -12.06 12.74 18.35
C VAL A 82 -12.06 11.35 17.74
N LYS A 83 -13.23 10.71 17.61
CA LYS A 83 -13.34 9.37 17.02
C LYS A 83 -12.96 9.39 15.53
N ASN A 84 -12.29 8.35 15.02
CA ASN A 84 -11.90 8.25 13.61
C ASN A 84 -13.09 8.33 12.64
N ARG A 85 -14.27 7.86 13.04
CA ARG A 85 -15.50 7.91 12.24
C ARG A 85 -16.16 9.30 12.22
N GLN A 86 -15.73 10.23 13.07
CA GLN A 86 -16.27 11.59 13.09
C GLN A 86 -15.65 12.40 11.96
N PRO A 87 -16.43 12.89 10.97
CA PRO A 87 -15.88 13.72 9.90
C PRO A 87 -15.43 15.07 10.45
N LEU A 88 -14.30 15.58 9.96
CA LEU A 88 -13.80 16.90 10.23
C LEU A 88 -13.86 17.77 8.98
N SER A 89 -14.01 19.10 9.17
CA SER A 89 -14.13 20.03 8.05
C SER A 89 -12.82 20.20 7.30
N GLU A 90 -11.72 20.40 8.02
CA GLU A 90 -10.43 20.74 7.43
C GLU A 90 -9.26 20.22 8.27
N MET A 91 -8.12 20.04 7.61
CA MET A 91 -6.85 19.67 8.20
C MET A 91 -5.76 20.62 7.71
N TYR A 92 -4.93 21.06 8.64
CA TYR A 92 -3.77 21.87 8.35
C TYR A 92 -2.51 21.02 8.51
N VAL A 93 -1.69 20.96 7.45
CA VAL A 93 -0.45 20.16 7.44
C VAL A 93 0.73 21.05 7.07
N VAL A 94 1.78 20.99 7.87
CA VAL A 94 3.08 21.56 7.52
C VAL A 94 3.96 20.42 7.00
N ILE A 95 4.30 20.50 5.72
CA ILE A 95 5.16 19.49 5.07
C ILE A 95 6.59 20.02 5.14
N ALA A 96 7.40 19.38 5.98
CA ALA A 96 8.81 19.76 6.17
C ALA A 96 9.75 19.28 5.04
N ARG A 97 9.28 18.36 4.20
CA ARG A 97 10.01 17.81 3.05
C ARG A 97 9.57 18.52 1.77
N ASP A 98 10.49 18.72 0.83
CA ASP A 98 10.16 19.28 -0.51
C ASP A 98 9.56 18.17 -1.41
N VAL A 99 8.44 17.61 -0.95
CA VAL A 99 7.69 16.56 -1.66
C VAL A 99 6.37 17.17 -2.14
N LYS A 100 6.14 17.10 -3.43
CA LYS A 100 4.86 17.52 -4.02
C LYS A 100 3.84 16.38 -3.87
N LEU A 101 2.81 16.62 -3.07
CA LEU A 101 1.65 15.73 -3.03
C LEU A 101 0.71 16.09 -4.17
N ASP A 102 0.47 15.15 -5.06
CA ASP A 102 -0.58 15.26 -6.07
C ASP A 102 -1.98 15.17 -5.43
N GLU A 103 -3.01 15.47 -6.21
CA GLU A 103 -4.40 15.44 -5.72
C GLU A 103 -4.85 14.00 -5.36
N GLY A 104 -4.29 12.96 -6.02
CA GLY A 104 -4.58 11.57 -5.69
C GLY A 104 -4.08 11.20 -4.30
N LEU A 105 -2.83 11.55 -3.99
CA LEU A 105 -2.22 11.31 -2.69
C LEU A 105 -2.90 12.10 -1.56
N LYS A 106 -3.30 13.36 -1.83
CA LYS A 106 -4.08 14.14 -0.87
C LYS A 106 -5.44 13.49 -0.58
N THR A 107 -6.12 13.00 -1.61
CA THR A 107 -7.41 12.32 -1.46
C THR A 107 -7.29 11.08 -0.57
N ILE A 108 -6.22 10.28 -0.74
CA ILE A 108 -5.97 9.12 0.12
C ILE A 108 -5.86 9.53 1.59
N ALA A 109 -5.09 10.60 1.89
CA ALA A 109 -4.94 11.10 3.25
C ALA A 109 -6.28 11.61 3.84
N LEU A 110 -7.08 12.30 3.04
CA LEU A 110 -8.40 12.81 3.44
C LEU A 110 -9.37 11.67 3.75
N ASP A 111 -9.43 10.65 2.90
CA ASP A 111 -10.31 9.49 3.07
C ASP A 111 -9.93 8.67 4.32
N GLU A 112 -8.63 8.41 4.51
CA GLU A 112 -8.12 7.68 5.68
C GLU A 112 -8.36 8.39 7.01
N LEU A 113 -8.32 9.73 7.00
CA LEU A 113 -8.56 10.56 8.18
C LEU A 113 -10.01 11.03 8.31
N ASN A 114 -10.88 10.72 7.33
CA ASN A 114 -12.26 11.20 7.28
C ASN A 114 -12.35 12.73 7.43
N ILE A 115 -11.62 13.45 6.57
CA ILE A 115 -11.53 14.92 6.55
C ILE A 115 -11.94 15.44 5.18
N LYS A 116 -12.61 16.60 5.11
CA LYS A 116 -13.15 17.12 3.86
C LYS A 116 -12.17 17.97 3.06
N GLU A 117 -11.31 18.73 3.73
CA GLU A 117 -10.37 19.64 3.08
C GLU A 117 -8.95 19.51 3.62
N PHE A 118 -7.99 19.54 2.71
CA PHE A 118 -6.55 19.51 2.98
C PHE A 118 -5.96 20.90 2.71
N LYS A 119 -5.32 21.49 3.71
CA LYS A 119 -4.61 22.77 3.60
C LYS A 119 -3.15 22.59 4.00
N SER A 120 -2.23 22.78 3.04
CA SER A 120 -0.78 22.74 3.28
C SER A 120 -0.19 24.14 3.35
N PHE A 121 0.81 24.32 4.19
CA PHE A 121 1.61 25.53 4.31
C PHE A 121 3.07 25.22 4.01
#